data_375b223ea63fd9b2edc8cce3090f50c4
#
_entry.id   375b223ea63fd9b2edc8cce3090f50c4
#
_cell.length_a   1.000
_cell.length_b   1.000
_cell.length_c   1.000
_cell.angle_alpha   90.00
_cell.angle_beta   90.00
_cell.angle_gamma   90.00
#
_symmetry.space_group_name_H-M   'P 1'
#
loop_
_entity.id
_entity.type
_entity.pdbx_description
1 polymer ?
#
loop_
_entity_poly.entity_id
_entity_poly.type
_entity_poly.pdbx_seq_one_letter_code
_entity_poly.pdbx_strand_id
1 'polypeptide(L)'
;MTSASQLGSTQIVLQFNLSRDIDAAAQDVQSSISVAQGNLPDDMPNPPSFRKVNPADKPIIYFALTSPTLPLSDLDEYGETLLAQRISMVSGVAQVVVYGSQKYAVRIRLDPNKLANKGIGLDDVASAVEKGNVNLPTGILDGHHVAYTVQATGQLKNAAAYMPLIVAYRNGSPVRLEDLGVVLDSVENDKTAAWYVDAAHNDRSVVLAIQRQPGTNTVKVAGDVRNLVTTLQKQIPASVSLHVLYDRSGPIRDSVNDVKLTLMLALVRFCLATRGWFQNSSAIEKTRSQT
;
A
#
# COMPACT_ATOMS: atom_id res chain seq x y z
N MET A 1 -22.01 -7.52 11.30
CA MET A 1 -21.73 -6.37 10.44
C MET A 1 -21.56 -5.14 11.30
N THR A 2 -20.47 -4.39 11.09
CA THR A 2 -20.22 -3.10 11.74
C THR A 2 -19.86 -2.07 10.69
N SER A 3 -20.25 -0.82 10.88
CA SER A 3 -19.89 0.28 9.99
C SER A 3 -19.34 1.45 10.77
N ALA A 4 -18.35 2.12 10.21
CA ALA A 4 -17.78 3.36 10.74
C ALA A 4 -17.70 4.37 9.59
N SER A 5 -18.36 5.52 9.78
CA SER A 5 -18.36 6.61 8.81
C SER A 5 -17.63 7.81 9.38
N GLN A 6 -16.72 8.36 8.59
CA GLN A 6 -15.95 9.56 8.87
C GLN A 6 -16.07 10.51 7.69
N LEU A 7 -15.65 11.75 7.87
CA LEU A 7 -15.61 12.71 6.76
C LEU A 7 -14.73 12.18 5.63
N GLY A 8 -15.32 11.95 4.46
CA GLY A 8 -14.64 11.46 3.25
C GLY A 8 -14.36 9.95 3.23
N SER A 9 -14.77 9.16 4.24
CA SER A 9 -14.54 7.71 4.25
C SER A 9 -15.60 6.96 5.04
N THR A 10 -16.10 5.88 4.46
CA THR A 10 -16.98 4.91 5.15
C THR A 10 -16.38 3.52 5.05
N GLN A 11 -16.20 2.86 6.18
CA GLN A 11 -15.72 1.50 6.27
C GLN A 11 -16.81 0.58 6.82
N ILE A 12 -17.11 -0.49 6.08
CA ILE A 12 -18.06 -1.52 6.48
C ILE A 12 -17.30 -2.83 6.65
N VAL A 13 -17.39 -3.42 7.85
CA VAL A 13 -16.78 -4.71 8.16
C VAL A 13 -17.87 -5.76 8.18
N LEU A 14 -17.79 -6.71 7.27
CA LEU A 14 -18.65 -7.89 7.17
C LEU A 14 -17.93 -9.09 7.76
N GLN A 15 -18.52 -9.70 8.76
CA GLN A 15 -18.00 -10.91 9.39
C GLN A 15 -18.88 -12.08 9.03
N PHE A 16 -18.28 -13.11 8.44
CA PHE A 16 -18.94 -14.34 8.02
C PHE A 16 -18.65 -15.48 8.99
N ASN A 17 -19.51 -16.50 8.98
CA ASN A 17 -19.29 -17.72 9.74
C ASN A 17 -18.05 -18.46 9.23
N LEU A 18 -17.32 -19.12 10.13
CA LEU A 18 -16.09 -19.89 9.79
C LEU A 18 -16.33 -21.04 8.80
N SER A 19 -17.58 -21.54 8.70
CA SER A 19 -17.96 -22.56 7.73
C SER A 19 -18.21 -22.04 6.32
N ARG A 20 -18.31 -20.69 6.15
CA ARG A 20 -18.54 -20.07 4.86
C ARG A 20 -17.24 -19.95 4.08
N ASP A 21 -17.25 -20.38 2.83
CA ASP A 21 -16.13 -20.14 1.91
C ASP A 21 -15.94 -18.63 1.69
N ILE A 22 -14.71 -18.12 1.87
CA ILE A 22 -14.41 -16.69 1.81
C ILE A 22 -14.48 -16.16 0.37
N ASP A 23 -14.24 -17.00 -0.64
CA ASP A 23 -14.29 -16.59 -2.03
C ASP A 23 -15.74 -16.47 -2.49
N ALA A 24 -16.61 -17.40 -2.08
CA ALA A 24 -18.05 -17.30 -2.30
C ALA A 24 -18.64 -16.06 -1.60
N ALA A 25 -18.24 -15.78 -0.36
CA ALA A 25 -18.67 -14.59 0.36
C ALA A 25 -18.21 -13.29 -0.35
N ALA A 26 -17.00 -13.28 -0.90
CA ALA A 26 -16.48 -12.15 -1.66
C ALA A 26 -17.28 -11.88 -2.94
N GLN A 27 -17.74 -12.93 -3.64
CA GLN A 27 -18.62 -12.79 -4.82
C GLN A 27 -19.98 -12.20 -4.45
N ASP A 28 -20.56 -12.64 -3.33
CA ASP A 28 -21.84 -12.08 -2.83
C ASP A 28 -21.70 -10.59 -2.51
N VAL A 29 -20.58 -10.20 -1.87
CA VAL A 29 -20.27 -8.80 -1.54
C VAL A 29 -20.10 -7.99 -2.82
N GLN A 30 -19.33 -8.49 -3.80
CA GLN A 30 -19.14 -7.81 -5.08
C GLN A 30 -20.47 -7.60 -5.81
N SER A 31 -21.32 -8.60 -5.83
CA SER A 31 -22.67 -8.52 -6.44
C SER A 31 -23.51 -7.46 -5.73
N SER A 32 -23.48 -7.43 -4.41
CA SER A 32 -24.20 -6.44 -3.60
C SER A 32 -23.69 -5.01 -3.84
N ILE A 33 -22.36 -4.82 -3.96
CA ILE A 33 -21.76 -3.53 -4.32
C ILE A 33 -22.25 -3.08 -5.70
N SER A 34 -22.25 -3.97 -6.69
CA SER A 34 -22.70 -3.65 -8.05
C SER A 34 -24.15 -3.22 -8.09
N VAL A 35 -25.03 -3.85 -7.30
CA VAL A 35 -26.45 -3.45 -7.18
C VAL A 35 -26.57 -2.10 -6.47
N ALA A 36 -25.79 -1.86 -5.43
CA ALA A 36 -25.85 -0.63 -4.66
C ALA A 36 -25.27 0.58 -5.42
N GLN A 37 -24.40 0.34 -6.40
CA GLN A 37 -23.66 1.39 -7.11
C GLN A 37 -24.61 2.41 -7.78
N GLY A 38 -25.75 1.98 -8.29
CA GLY A 38 -26.75 2.87 -8.86
C GLY A 38 -27.47 3.80 -7.87
N ASN A 39 -27.30 3.56 -6.56
CA ASN A 39 -27.89 4.39 -5.50
C ASN A 39 -26.85 5.28 -4.80
N LEU A 40 -25.58 5.21 -5.23
CA LEU A 40 -24.51 6.02 -4.67
C LEU A 40 -24.40 7.35 -5.43
N PRO A 41 -23.89 8.41 -4.79
CA PRO A 41 -23.65 9.70 -5.46
C PRO A 41 -22.68 9.56 -6.64
N ASP A 42 -23.00 10.22 -7.75
CA ASP A 42 -22.17 10.20 -8.97
C ASP A 42 -20.84 10.93 -8.81
N ASP A 43 -20.73 11.83 -7.83
CA ASP A 43 -19.56 12.64 -7.51
C ASP A 43 -18.55 11.96 -6.56
N MET A 44 -18.73 10.66 -6.28
CA MET A 44 -17.79 9.92 -5.46
C MET A 44 -16.42 9.81 -6.14
N PRO A 45 -15.32 10.21 -5.45
CA PRO A 45 -13.97 10.20 -6.02
C PRO A 45 -13.51 8.80 -6.44
N ASN A 46 -13.93 7.77 -5.69
CA ASN A 46 -13.58 6.38 -5.94
C ASN A 46 -14.79 5.46 -5.74
N PRO A 47 -14.98 4.46 -6.59
CA PRO A 47 -16.02 3.46 -6.39
C PRO A 47 -15.76 2.62 -5.15
N PRO A 48 -16.80 2.04 -4.52
CA PRO A 48 -16.64 1.12 -3.40
C PRO A 48 -15.74 -0.07 -3.77
N SER A 49 -14.84 -0.42 -2.90
CA SER A 49 -13.96 -1.58 -3.05
C SER A 49 -14.02 -2.46 -1.81
N PHE A 50 -13.75 -3.75 -1.96
CA PHE A 50 -13.69 -4.68 -0.82
C PHE A 50 -12.35 -5.40 -0.76
N ARG A 51 -12.01 -5.89 0.43
CA ARG A 51 -10.78 -6.65 0.68
C ARG A 51 -11.07 -7.83 1.60
N LYS A 52 -10.45 -8.97 1.32
CA LYS A 52 -10.54 -10.17 2.16
C LYS A 52 -9.48 -10.06 3.27
N VAL A 53 -9.82 -9.44 4.37
CA VAL A 53 -8.90 -9.18 5.49
C VAL A 53 -9.54 -9.64 6.78
N ASN A 54 -8.78 -10.29 7.65
CA ASN A 54 -9.17 -10.43 9.04
C ASN A 54 -8.64 -9.21 9.82
N PRO A 55 -9.49 -8.31 10.32
CA PRO A 55 -9.02 -7.12 11.05
C PRO A 55 -8.23 -7.44 12.32
N ALA A 56 -8.41 -8.64 12.88
CA ALA A 56 -7.67 -9.11 14.05
C ALA A 56 -6.26 -9.63 13.70
N ASP A 57 -5.99 -9.96 12.44
CA ASP A 57 -4.69 -10.45 12.01
C ASP A 57 -3.70 -9.30 11.87
N LYS A 58 -2.59 -9.42 12.60
CA LYS A 58 -1.48 -8.48 12.48
C LYS A 58 -0.75 -8.69 11.14
N PRO A 59 -0.18 -7.64 10.54
CA PRO A 59 0.68 -7.76 9.38
C PRO A 59 1.79 -8.79 9.60
N ILE A 60 2.13 -9.51 8.52
CA ILE A 60 3.14 -10.58 8.57
C ILE A 60 4.56 -10.05 8.38
N ILE A 61 4.70 -8.97 7.61
CA ILE A 61 5.99 -8.29 7.37
C ILE A 61 5.77 -6.78 7.38
N TYR A 62 6.74 -6.06 7.92
CA TYR A 62 6.86 -4.62 7.80
C TYR A 62 8.17 -4.26 7.10
N PHE A 63 8.10 -3.43 6.08
CA PHE A 63 9.26 -2.82 5.44
C PHE A 63 9.27 -1.32 5.70
N ALA A 64 10.44 -0.77 5.98
CA ALA A 64 10.65 0.67 5.99
C ALA A 64 11.49 1.07 4.78
N LEU A 65 11.01 2.09 4.08
CA LEU A 65 11.76 2.77 3.04
C LEU A 65 12.34 4.03 3.63
N THR A 66 13.63 4.23 3.42
CA THR A 66 14.37 5.44 3.81
C THR A 66 15.21 5.94 2.65
N SER A 67 15.44 7.24 2.60
CA SER A 67 16.40 7.83 1.66
C SER A 67 17.03 9.07 2.29
N PRO A 68 18.35 9.21 2.23
CA PRO A 68 19.02 10.42 2.70
C PRO A 68 18.92 11.59 1.72
N THR A 69 18.53 11.36 0.47
CA THR A 69 18.59 12.37 -0.59
C THR A 69 17.24 12.67 -1.24
N LEU A 70 16.32 11.71 -1.25
CA LEU A 70 15.00 11.89 -1.86
C LEU A 70 14.02 12.51 -0.87
N PRO A 71 13.16 13.43 -1.32
CA PRO A 71 12.04 13.89 -0.52
C PRO A 71 11.07 12.75 -0.21
N LEU A 72 10.33 12.87 0.90
CA LEU A 72 9.38 11.83 1.33
C LEU A 72 8.24 11.59 0.33
N SER A 73 7.87 12.61 -0.44
CA SER A 73 6.86 12.48 -1.51
C SER A 73 7.29 11.51 -2.59
N ASP A 74 8.56 11.58 -3.02
CA ASP A 74 9.09 10.68 -4.05
C ASP A 74 9.27 9.27 -3.47
N LEU A 75 9.69 9.18 -2.20
CA LEU A 75 9.82 7.91 -1.49
C LEU A 75 8.46 7.23 -1.33
N ASP A 76 7.41 8.00 -1.09
CA ASP A 76 6.04 7.54 -1.01
C ASP A 76 5.52 7.03 -2.37
N GLU A 77 5.86 7.73 -3.45
CA GLU A 77 5.51 7.28 -4.80
C GLU A 77 6.12 5.91 -5.13
N TYR A 78 7.39 5.67 -4.79
CA TYR A 78 7.99 4.34 -4.90
C TYR A 78 7.30 3.31 -4.00
N GLY A 79 6.95 3.71 -2.78
CA GLY A 79 6.24 2.86 -1.81
C GLY A 79 4.86 2.45 -2.28
N GLU A 80 4.02 3.39 -2.67
CA GLU A 80 2.64 3.15 -3.09
C GLU A 80 2.54 2.57 -4.49
N THR A 81 3.19 3.21 -5.47
CA THR A 81 2.98 2.90 -6.89
C THR A 81 3.76 1.67 -7.35
N LEU A 82 5.00 1.54 -6.89
CA LEU A 82 5.83 0.41 -7.31
C LEU A 82 5.72 -0.77 -6.35
N LEU A 83 6.03 -0.56 -5.07
CA LEU A 83 6.14 -1.66 -4.11
C LEU A 83 4.78 -2.19 -3.68
N ALA A 84 3.89 -1.32 -3.18
CA ALA A 84 2.61 -1.77 -2.64
C ALA A 84 1.74 -2.43 -3.70
N GLN A 85 1.68 -1.87 -4.91
CA GLN A 85 0.92 -2.48 -6.01
C GLN A 85 1.47 -3.84 -6.41
N ARG A 86 2.79 -3.98 -6.58
CA ARG A 86 3.41 -5.25 -6.97
C ARG A 86 3.29 -6.31 -5.88
N ILE A 87 3.48 -5.93 -4.62
CA ILE A 87 3.34 -6.83 -3.48
C ILE A 87 1.87 -7.29 -3.32
N SER A 88 0.90 -6.41 -3.57
CA SER A 88 -0.52 -6.77 -3.50
C SER A 88 -0.94 -7.83 -4.52
N MET A 89 -0.19 -7.99 -5.62
CA MET A 89 -0.44 -9.02 -6.63
C MET A 89 0.12 -10.40 -6.23
N VAL A 90 0.88 -10.49 -5.15
CA VAL A 90 1.41 -11.78 -4.67
C VAL A 90 0.27 -12.63 -4.11
N SER A 91 0.18 -13.88 -4.57
CA SER A 91 -0.85 -14.81 -4.10
C SER A 91 -0.78 -14.99 -2.58
N GLY A 92 -1.92 -14.80 -1.91
CA GLY A 92 -2.01 -14.90 -0.45
C GLY A 92 -1.80 -13.58 0.29
N VAL A 93 -1.45 -12.48 -0.38
CA VAL A 93 -1.48 -11.13 0.18
C VAL A 93 -2.91 -10.59 0.10
N ALA A 94 -3.43 -10.09 1.22
CA ALA A 94 -4.75 -9.48 1.29
C ALA A 94 -4.70 -7.99 0.96
N GLN A 95 -3.75 -7.31 1.57
CA GLN A 95 -3.50 -5.88 1.33
C GLN A 95 -2.10 -5.47 1.78
N VAL A 96 -1.64 -4.36 1.22
CA VAL A 96 -0.47 -3.62 1.70
C VAL A 96 -0.96 -2.27 2.20
N VAL A 97 -0.68 -1.96 3.46
CA VAL A 97 -1.02 -0.67 4.06
C VAL A 97 0.24 0.17 4.14
N VAL A 98 0.18 1.38 3.62
CA VAL A 98 1.29 2.33 3.64
C VAL A 98 1.10 3.29 4.80
N TYR A 99 2.06 3.36 5.71
CA TYR A 99 2.08 4.30 6.82
C TYR A 99 3.16 5.36 6.61
N GLY A 100 2.87 6.57 7.08
CA GLY A 100 3.78 7.70 6.90
C GLY A 100 3.78 8.25 5.47
N SER A 101 2.79 7.85 4.66
CA SER A 101 2.57 8.36 3.31
C SER A 101 2.49 9.88 3.31
N GLN A 102 3.22 10.49 2.39
CA GLN A 102 3.24 11.94 2.18
C GLN A 102 3.13 12.25 0.69
N LYS A 103 1.94 11.99 0.14
CA LYS A 103 1.65 12.31 -1.26
C LYS A 103 1.93 13.77 -1.55
N TYR A 104 2.63 14.01 -2.64
CA TYR A 104 2.89 15.36 -3.11
C TYR A 104 1.58 16.11 -3.38
N ALA A 105 1.51 17.34 -2.91
CA ALA A 105 0.40 18.24 -3.19
C ALA A 105 0.86 19.68 -3.21
N VAL A 106 0.36 20.44 -4.15
CA VAL A 106 0.53 21.91 -4.15
C VAL A 106 -0.43 22.51 -3.13
N ARG A 107 0.12 23.19 -2.13
CA ARG A 107 -0.66 23.82 -1.07
C ARG A 107 -0.77 25.32 -1.31
N ILE A 108 -2.00 25.79 -1.44
CA ILE A 108 -2.31 27.21 -1.64
C ILE A 108 -2.79 27.77 -0.30
N ARG A 109 -2.02 28.68 0.28
CA ARG A 109 -2.36 29.38 1.53
C ARG A 109 -2.80 30.79 1.19
N LEU A 110 -4.10 31.04 1.24
CA LEU A 110 -4.70 32.32 0.92
C LEU A 110 -4.69 33.24 2.13
N ASP A 111 -4.49 34.55 1.89
CA ASP A 111 -4.57 35.59 2.91
C ASP A 111 -5.98 36.18 2.89
N PRO A 112 -6.77 36.06 3.98
CA PRO A 112 -8.14 36.59 4.03
C PRO A 112 -8.23 38.11 3.78
N ASN A 113 -7.22 38.86 4.23
CA ASN A 113 -7.20 40.32 4.02
C ASN A 113 -6.97 40.68 2.55
N LYS A 114 -6.09 39.94 1.87
CA LYS A 114 -5.86 40.14 0.43
C LYS A 114 -7.08 39.76 -0.39
N LEU A 115 -7.78 38.69 -0.05
CA LEU A 115 -9.04 38.27 -0.67
C LEU A 115 -10.11 39.36 -0.50
N ALA A 116 -10.32 39.85 0.73
CA ALA A 116 -11.30 40.90 1.03
C ALA A 116 -10.98 42.19 0.28
N ASN A 117 -9.72 42.63 0.26
CA ASN A 117 -9.30 43.85 -0.44
C ASN A 117 -9.52 43.81 -1.97
N LYS A 118 -9.47 42.58 -2.54
CA LYS A 118 -9.72 42.38 -3.97
C LYS A 118 -11.18 42.03 -4.28
N GLY A 119 -12.02 41.79 -3.26
CA GLY A 119 -13.42 41.35 -3.41
C GLY A 119 -13.53 40.02 -4.12
N ILE A 120 -12.65 39.05 -3.76
CA ILE A 120 -12.58 37.70 -4.33
C ILE A 120 -12.97 36.71 -3.25
N GLY A 121 -13.93 35.83 -3.56
CA GLY A 121 -14.36 34.74 -2.69
C GLY A 121 -13.40 33.54 -2.73
N LEU A 122 -13.46 32.71 -1.72
CA LEU A 122 -12.71 31.46 -1.68
C LEU A 122 -13.15 30.51 -2.82
N ASP A 123 -14.44 30.51 -3.12
CA ASP A 123 -15.04 29.70 -4.19
C ASP A 123 -14.57 30.14 -5.59
N ASP A 124 -14.32 31.45 -5.77
CA ASP A 124 -13.75 31.97 -7.02
C ASP A 124 -12.35 31.41 -7.24
N VAL A 125 -11.53 31.35 -6.17
CA VAL A 125 -10.19 30.77 -6.23
C VAL A 125 -10.25 29.28 -6.50
N ALA A 126 -11.11 28.54 -5.81
CA ALA A 126 -11.28 27.11 -6.01
C ALA A 126 -11.68 26.78 -7.46
N SER A 127 -12.68 27.51 -7.99
CA SER A 127 -13.13 27.36 -9.38
C SER A 127 -12.03 27.71 -10.40
N ALA A 128 -11.22 28.74 -10.12
CA ALA A 128 -10.13 29.11 -11.00
C ALA A 128 -9.02 28.04 -11.03
N VAL A 129 -8.69 27.45 -9.87
CA VAL A 129 -7.71 26.36 -9.75
C VAL A 129 -8.21 25.13 -10.49
N GLU A 130 -9.47 24.75 -10.31
CA GLU A 130 -10.09 23.60 -10.98
C GLU A 130 -10.08 23.80 -12.51
N LYS A 131 -10.52 24.94 -12.99
CA LYS A 131 -10.52 25.27 -14.43
C LYS A 131 -9.12 25.43 -15.02
N GLY A 132 -8.14 25.85 -14.22
CA GLY A 132 -6.76 26.04 -14.65
C GLY A 132 -5.95 24.75 -14.75
N ASN A 133 -6.42 23.66 -14.13
CA ASN A 133 -5.72 22.38 -14.09
C ASN A 133 -6.53 21.27 -14.79
N VAL A 134 -6.90 21.51 -16.03
CA VAL A 134 -7.73 20.56 -16.80
C VAL A 134 -6.90 19.85 -17.85
N ASN A 135 -7.06 18.55 -17.94
CA ASN A 135 -6.49 17.71 -19.00
C ASN A 135 -7.58 17.41 -20.04
N LEU A 136 -7.78 18.34 -20.96
CA LEU A 136 -8.75 18.18 -22.04
C LEU A 136 -8.09 17.63 -23.29
N PRO A 137 -8.71 16.65 -23.99
CA PRO A 137 -8.28 16.28 -25.33
C PRO A 137 -8.51 17.48 -26.28
N THR A 138 -7.45 17.90 -26.95
CA THR A 138 -7.46 19.11 -27.80
C THR A 138 -7.86 18.82 -29.24
N GLY A 139 -8.06 17.56 -29.62
CA GLY A 139 -8.53 17.17 -30.95
C GLY A 139 -7.47 16.46 -31.79
N ILE A 140 -7.82 16.23 -33.05
CA ILE A 140 -6.99 15.52 -34.03
C ILE A 140 -6.76 16.44 -35.22
N LEU A 141 -5.52 16.53 -35.67
CA LEU A 141 -5.17 17.13 -36.96
C LEU A 141 -5.21 16.03 -38.04
N ASP A 142 -6.26 16.04 -38.83
CA ASP A 142 -6.41 15.10 -39.95
C ASP A 142 -5.63 15.60 -41.18
N GLY A 143 -4.62 14.84 -41.59
CA GLY A 143 -3.94 14.99 -42.88
C GLY A 143 -4.40 13.91 -43.87
N HIS A 144 -4.13 14.10 -45.17
CA HIS A 144 -4.55 13.16 -46.22
C HIS A 144 -4.06 11.70 -46.04
N HIS A 145 -2.99 11.48 -45.25
CA HIS A 145 -2.40 10.15 -45.05
C HIS A 145 -2.10 9.83 -43.59
N VAL A 146 -2.09 10.83 -42.70
CA VAL A 146 -1.73 10.64 -41.28
C VAL A 146 -2.57 11.56 -40.42
N ALA A 147 -3.17 11.02 -39.36
CA ALA A 147 -3.85 11.77 -38.34
C ALA A 147 -2.93 11.95 -37.13
N TYR A 148 -2.76 13.19 -36.66
CA TYR A 148 -1.99 13.53 -35.47
C TYR A 148 -2.92 13.91 -34.31
N THR A 149 -2.84 13.16 -33.24
CA THR A 149 -3.54 13.56 -32.00
C THR A 149 -2.78 14.72 -31.35
N VAL A 150 -3.45 15.85 -31.21
CA VAL A 150 -2.91 17.01 -30.49
C VAL A 150 -3.21 16.85 -29.02
N GLN A 151 -2.17 16.84 -28.18
CA GLN A 151 -2.33 16.78 -26.74
C GLN A 151 -1.75 18.08 -26.13
N ALA A 152 -2.60 18.90 -25.55
CA ALA A 152 -2.14 20.06 -24.79
C ALA A 152 -1.84 19.64 -23.35
N THR A 153 -0.63 19.89 -22.90
CA THR A 153 -0.24 19.72 -21.49
C THR A 153 -0.71 20.94 -20.69
N GLY A 154 -1.98 20.94 -20.29
CA GLY A 154 -2.57 22.01 -19.48
C GLY A 154 -2.46 21.78 -17.97
N GLN A 155 -1.87 20.66 -17.54
CA GLN A 155 -1.73 20.35 -16.12
C GLN A 155 -0.63 21.15 -15.44
N LEU A 156 -0.98 21.82 -14.36
CA LEU A 156 -0.07 22.52 -13.48
C LEU A 156 0.51 21.52 -12.45
N LYS A 157 1.80 21.22 -12.54
CA LYS A 157 2.42 20.12 -11.76
C LYS A 157 3.13 20.57 -10.49
N ASN A 158 3.45 21.86 -10.34
CA ASN A 158 4.22 22.37 -9.20
C ASN A 158 3.74 23.77 -8.80
N ALA A 159 4.14 24.24 -7.64
CA ALA A 159 3.76 25.55 -7.12
C ALA A 159 4.08 26.69 -8.09
N ALA A 160 5.24 26.63 -8.75
CA ALA A 160 5.66 27.67 -9.71
C ALA A 160 4.70 27.80 -10.91
N ALA A 161 4.10 26.70 -11.35
CA ALA A 161 3.12 26.72 -12.44
C ALA A 161 1.76 27.29 -12.00
N TYR A 162 1.40 27.16 -10.72
CA TYR A 162 0.16 27.72 -10.17
C TYR A 162 0.27 29.22 -9.84
N MET A 163 1.45 29.75 -9.48
CA MET A 163 1.62 31.14 -9.10
C MET A 163 1.04 32.14 -10.11
N PRO A 164 1.29 32.04 -11.43
CA PRO A 164 0.80 33.00 -12.41
C PRO A 164 -0.67 32.80 -12.79
N LEU A 165 -1.38 31.82 -12.22
CA LEU A 165 -2.77 31.50 -12.55
C LEU A 165 -3.66 32.74 -12.27
N ILE A 166 -4.42 33.16 -13.28
CA ILE A 166 -5.35 34.27 -13.14
C ILE A 166 -6.64 33.77 -12.51
N VAL A 167 -6.97 34.32 -11.35
CA VAL A 167 -8.19 33.98 -10.60
C VAL A 167 -9.36 34.80 -11.06
N ALA A 168 -9.16 36.11 -11.22
CA ALA A 168 -10.21 37.07 -11.64
C ALA A 168 -9.60 38.29 -12.31
N TYR A 169 -10.46 39.05 -12.97
CA TYR A 169 -10.12 40.40 -13.43
C TYR A 169 -10.81 41.44 -12.56
N ARG A 170 -10.06 42.42 -12.05
CA ARG A 170 -10.61 43.55 -11.28
C ARG A 170 -10.10 44.86 -11.88
N ASN A 171 -11.01 45.78 -12.19
CA ASN A 171 -10.71 47.06 -12.84
C ASN A 171 -9.83 46.91 -14.11
N GLY A 172 -10.07 45.88 -14.92
CA GLY A 172 -9.30 45.62 -16.14
C GLY A 172 -7.93 44.96 -15.92
N SER A 173 -7.51 44.76 -14.67
CA SER A 173 -6.22 44.12 -14.32
C SER A 173 -6.43 42.67 -13.87
N PRO A 174 -5.58 41.72 -14.32
CA PRO A 174 -5.62 40.35 -13.85
C PRO A 174 -5.15 40.27 -12.40
N VAL A 175 -5.88 39.54 -11.56
CA VAL A 175 -5.47 39.18 -10.20
C VAL A 175 -4.98 37.73 -10.25
N ARG A 176 -3.73 37.51 -9.91
CA ARG A 176 -3.07 36.22 -9.93
C ARG A 176 -3.12 35.57 -8.57
N LEU A 177 -2.91 34.28 -8.56
CA LEU A 177 -2.92 33.46 -7.33
C LEU A 177 -1.81 33.91 -6.35
N GLU A 178 -0.64 34.31 -6.86
CA GLU A 178 0.48 34.87 -6.09
C GLU A 178 0.12 36.18 -5.36
N ASP A 179 -0.81 36.97 -5.92
CA ASP A 179 -1.27 38.20 -5.29
C ASP A 179 -2.17 37.95 -4.07
N LEU A 180 -2.83 36.81 -4.03
CA LEU A 180 -3.83 36.45 -3.03
C LEU A 180 -3.26 35.62 -1.86
N GLY A 181 -2.09 35.00 -2.04
CA GLY A 181 -1.52 34.15 -1.02
C GLY A 181 -0.13 33.60 -1.37
N VAL A 182 0.21 32.49 -0.77
CA VAL A 182 1.47 31.78 -1.01
C VAL A 182 1.17 30.40 -1.55
N VAL A 183 1.82 30.03 -2.64
CA VAL A 183 1.73 28.70 -3.25
C VAL A 183 3.02 27.95 -2.94
N LEU A 184 2.90 26.76 -2.36
CA LEU A 184 4.00 25.95 -1.88
C LEU A 184 3.91 24.52 -2.40
N ASP A 185 5.04 23.98 -2.83
CA ASP A 185 5.19 22.54 -2.99
C ASP A 185 5.20 21.91 -1.60
N SER A 186 4.29 21.00 -1.33
CA SER A 186 4.04 20.43 -0.02
C SER A 186 3.52 19.00 -0.15
N VAL A 187 2.86 18.51 0.90
CA VAL A 187 2.25 17.19 0.94
C VAL A 187 0.78 17.31 1.31
N GLU A 188 -0.01 16.33 0.89
CA GLU A 188 -1.46 16.29 1.16
C GLU A 188 -1.75 16.28 2.66
N ASN A 189 -1.02 15.47 3.42
CA ASN A 189 -1.16 15.39 4.88
C ASN A 189 0.20 15.54 5.58
N ASP A 190 0.42 16.68 6.21
CA ASP A 190 1.63 17.01 6.96
C ASP A 190 1.59 16.58 8.44
N LYS A 191 0.46 15.99 8.90
CA LYS A 191 0.25 15.58 10.29
C LYS A 191 0.63 14.12 10.56
N THR A 192 0.84 13.32 9.51
CA THR A 192 1.27 11.94 9.63
C THR A 192 2.78 11.84 9.42
N ALA A 193 3.45 11.05 10.26
CA ALA A 193 4.87 10.79 10.11
C ALA A 193 5.20 9.38 10.59
N ALA A 194 6.08 8.69 9.87
CA ALA A 194 6.73 7.48 10.32
C ALA A 194 8.24 7.70 10.40
N TRP A 195 8.88 7.06 11.36
CA TRP A 195 10.30 7.16 11.60
C TRP A 195 10.90 5.76 11.63
N TYR A 196 12.02 5.61 10.96
CA TYR A 196 12.89 4.46 11.11
C TYR A 196 14.02 4.83 12.06
N VAL A 197 14.12 4.12 13.17
CA VAL A 197 15.15 4.36 14.19
C VAL A 197 15.92 3.08 14.43
N ASP A 198 17.22 3.12 14.23
CA ASP A 198 18.15 2.09 14.63
C ASP A 198 19.34 2.71 15.38
N ALA A 199 20.35 1.93 15.73
CA ALA A 199 21.52 2.41 16.48
C ALA A 199 22.33 3.52 15.77
N ALA A 200 22.20 3.61 14.43
CA ALA A 200 22.99 4.53 13.59
C ALA A 200 22.12 5.57 12.86
N HIS A 201 20.83 5.32 12.72
CA HIS A 201 19.94 6.11 11.87
C HIS A 201 18.67 6.53 12.62
N ASN A 202 18.22 7.74 12.33
CA ASN A 202 16.94 8.28 12.79
C ASN A 202 16.32 9.08 11.64
N ASP A 203 15.76 8.34 10.68
CA ASP A 203 15.30 8.90 9.42
C ASP A 203 13.79 8.85 9.28
N ARG A 204 13.22 9.85 8.59
CA ARG A 204 11.84 9.78 8.16
C ARG A 204 11.68 8.65 7.15
N SER A 205 10.61 7.89 7.29
CA SER A 205 10.41 6.69 6.49
C SER A 205 8.98 6.53 6.02
N VAL A 206 8.79 5.76 4.95
CA VAL A 206 7.51 5.22 4.52
C VAL A 206 7.49 3.75 4.90
N VAL A 207 6.46 3.32 5.64
CA VAL A 207 6.38 1.95 6.15
C VAL A 207 5.28 1.18 5.44
N LEU A 208 5.65 0.05 4.84
CA LEU A 208 4.73 -0.88 4.19
C LEU A 208 4.41 -2.02 5.14
N ALA A 209 3.14 -2.19 5.49
CA ALA A 209 2.65 -3.29 6.30
C ALA A 209 1.87 -4.29 5.44
N ILE A 210 2.36 -5.51 5.33
CA ILE A 210 1.79 -6.55 4.49
C ILE A 210 0.90 -7.46 5.31
N GLN A 211 -0.37 -7.55 4.94
CA GLN A 211 -1.34 -8.45 5.54
C GLN A 211 -1.61 -9.63 4.60
N ARG A 212 -1.69 -10.83 5.18
CA ARG A 212 -2.03 -12.06 4.42
C ARG A 212 -3.54 -12.28 4.34
N GLN A 213 -3.95 -13.03 3.34
CA GLN A 213 -5.33 -13.53 3.27
C GLN A 213 -5.57 -14.61 4.35
N PRO A 214 -6.78 -14.66 4.95
CA PRO A 214 -7.16 -15.73 5.85
C PRO A 214 -6.94 -17.10 5.22
N GLY A 215 -6.47 -18.07 6.02
CA GLY A 215 -6.23 -19.44 5.55
C GLY A 215 -4.93 -19.68 4.76
N THR A 216 -4.18 -18.65 4.40
CA THR A 216 -2.92 -18.80 3.64
C THR A 216 -1.72 -19.12 4.54
N ASN A 217 -0.70 -19.76 3.95
CA ASN A 217 0.54 -20.10 4.67
C ASN A 217 1.44 -18.88 4.84
N THR A 218 1.60 -18.42 6.07
CA THR A 218 2.40 -17.23 6.43
C THR A 218 3.85 -17.32 5.93
N VAL A 219 4.51 -18.48 6.08
CA VAL A 219 5.92 -18.66 5.71
C VAL A 219 6.09 -18.58 4.20
N LYS A 220 5.16 -19.18 3.44
CA LYS A 220 5.18 -19.14 1.99
C LYS A 220 4.97 -17.72 1.49
N VAL A 221 3.89 -17.05 1.92
CA VAL A 221 3.57 -15.68 1.50
C VAL A 221 4.71 -14.71 1.82
N ALA A 222 5.28 -14.81 3.03
CA ALA A 222 6.42 -14.00 3.42
C ALA A 222 7.67 -14.27 2.57
N GLY A 223 7.91 -15.52 2.18
CA GLY A 223 8.99 -15.90 1.28
C GLY A 223 8.82 -15.31 -0.11
N ASP A 224 7.61 -15.45 -0.69
CA ASP A 224 7.29 -14.94 -2.02
C ASP A 224 7.39 -13.41 -2.07
N VAL A 225 6.90 -12.71 -1.03
CA VAL A 225 7.04 -11.26 -0.88
C VAL A 225 8.51 -10.84 -0.83
N ARG A 226 9.36 -11.50 -0.03
CA ARG A 226 10.79 -11.17 0.05
C ARG A 226 11.52 -11.35 -1.28
N ASN A 227 11.25 -12.44 -1.97
CA ASN A 227 11.83 -12.71 -3.29
C ASN A 227 11.44 -11.62 -4.29
N LEU A 228 10.16 -11.22 -4.29
CA LEU A 228 9.68 -10.13 -5.14
C LEU A 228 10.37 -8.81 -4.78
N VAL A 229 10.42 -8.46 -3.49
CA VAL A 229 11.05 -7.21 -3.01
C VAL A 229 12.52 -7.15 -3.39
N THR A 230 13.27 -8.26 -3.28
CA THR A 230 14.66 -8.34 -3.73
C THR A 230 14.81 -8.08 -5.23
N THR A 231 13.83 -8.49 -6.02
CA THR A 231 13.81 -8.22 -7.46
C THR A 231 13.47 -6.76 -7.76
N LEU A 232 12.48 -6.20 -7.05
CA LEU A 232 12.04 -4.81 -7.20
C LEU A 232 13.10 -3.81 -6.72
N GLN A 233 13.92 -4.17 -5.73
CA GLN A 233 15.01 -3.33 -5.24
C GLN A 233 16.02 -2.94 -6.33
N LYS A 234 16.15 -3.76 -7.37
CA LYS A 234 16.99 -3.44 -8.55
C LYS A 234 16.38 -2.36 -9.45
N GLN A 235 15.10 -2.09 -9.32
CA GLN A 235 14.34 -1.10 -10.10
C GLN A 235 14.21 0.25 -9.37
N ILE A 236 14.56 0.26 -8.09
CA ILE A 236 14.51 1.45 -7.22
C ILE A 236 15.90 2.13 -7.25
N PRO A 237 15.94 3.47 -7.20
CA PRO A 237 17.22 4.19 -7.11
C PRO A 237 18.09 3.69 -5.96
N ALA A 238 19.40 3.65 -6.16
CA ALA A 238 20.35 3.18 -5.14
C ALA A 238 20.35 4.02 -3.85
N SER A 239 19.79 5.24 -3.90
CA SER A 239 19.62 6.11 -2.74
C SER A 239 18.47 5.69 -1.81
N VAL A 240 17.59 4.79 -2.26
CA VAL A 240 16.49 4.26 -1.44
C VAL A 240 16.92 2.97 -0.78
N SER A 241 16.94 2.98 0.54
CA SER A 241 17.21 1.81 1.36
C SER A 241 15.91 1.19 1.85
N LEU A 242 15.84 -0.14 1.78
CA LEU A 242 14.69 -0.90 2.21
C LEU A 242 15.09 -1.81 3.37
N HIS A 243 14.46 -1.58 4.53
CA HIS A 243 14.75 -2.28 5.77
C HIS A 243 13.58 -3.16 6.17
N VAL A 244 13.85 -4.39 6.60
CA VAL A 244 12.85 -5.27 7.20
C VAL A 244 12.74 -4.93 8.68
N LEU A 245 11.62 -4.33 9.10
CA LEU A 245 11.39 -3.97 10.50
C LEU A 245 10.97 -5.18 11.33
N TYR A 246 10.11 -5.99 10.78
CA TYR A 246 9.54 -7.14 11.45
C TYR A 246 9.13 -8.20 10.44
N ASP A 247 9.44 -9.46 10.72
CA ASP A 247 9.06 -10.62 9.93
C ASP A 247 8.55 -11.73 10.84
N ARG A 248 7.24 -11.93 10.83
CA ARG A 248 6.57 -12.97 11.61
C ARG A 248 6.87 -14.37 11.12
N SER A 249 7.33 -14.53 9.87
CA SER A 249 7.61 -15.85 9.30
C SER A 249 8.86 -16.50 9.89
N GLY A 250 9.82 -15.72 10.42
CA GLY A 250 11.05 -16.21 11.05
C GLY A 250 10.77 -17.18 12.21
N PRO A 251 10.17 -16.69 13.31
CA PRO A 251 9.85 -17.55 14.46
C PRO A 251 9.00 -18.77 14.12
N ILE A 252 8.06 -18.63 13.16
CA ILE A 252 7.23 -19.76 12.71
C ILE A 252 8.08 -20.82 12.01
N ARG A 253 9.00 -20.39 11.15
CA ARG A 253 9.91 -21.29 10.43
C ARG A 253 10.84 -22.04 11.39
N ASP A 254 11.39 -21.33 12.35
CA ASP A 254 12.29 -21.88 13.36
C ASP A 254 11.55 -22.94 14.18
N SER A 255 10.34 -22.63 14.67
CA SER A 255 9.50 -23.59 15.39
C SER A 255 9.16 -24.84 14.55
N VAL A 256 8.84 -24.68 13.27
CA VAL A 256 8.57 -25.82 12.37
C VAL A 256 9.82 -26.65 12.15
N ASN A 257 10.99 -26.04 12.03
CA ASN A 257 12.26 -26.76 11.89
C ASN A 257 12.62 -27.53 13.15
N ASP A 258 12.40 -26.96 14.33
CA ASP A 258 12.61 -27.64 15.61
C ASP A 258 11.72 -28.87 15.76
N VAL A 259 10.44 -28.75 15.39
CA VAL A 259 9.52 -29.89 15.38
C VAL A 259 9.99 -30.97 14.41
N LYS A 260 10.41 -30.59 13.18
CA LYS A 260 10.95 -31.55 12.20
C LYS A 260 12.19 -32.25 12.71
N LEU A 261 13.11 -31.51 13.33
CA LEU A 261 14.34 -32.06 13.91
C LEU A 261 14.00 -33.07 15.02
N THR A 262 13.09 -32.68 15.93
CA THR A 262 12.65 -33.54 17.05
C THR A 262 11.99 -34.82 16.55
N LEU A 263 11.12 -34.72 15.53
CA LEU A 263 10.50 -35.92 14.92
C LEU A 263 11.53 -36.80 14.23
N MET A 264 12.51 -36.24 13.55
CA MET A 264 13.59 -37.03 12.92
C MET A 264 14.44 -37.74 13.95
N LEU A 265 14.81 -37.06 15.05
CA LEU A 265 15.53 -37.68 16.16
C LEU A 265 14.71 -38.80 16.85
N ALA A 266 13.39 -38.58 17.04
CA ALA A 266 12.50 -39.60 17.60
C ALA A 266 12.41 -40.85 16.70
N LEU A 267 12.30 -40.66 15.37
CA LEU A 267 12.32 -41.72 14.39
C LEU A 267 13.64 -42.52 14.44
N VAL A 268 14.77 -41.84 14.47
CA VAL A 268 16.10 -42.48 14.56
C VAL A 268 16.20 -43.31 15.85
N ARG A 269 15.80 -42.71 16.99
CA ARG A 269 15.80 -43.45 18.28
C ARG A 269 14.87 -44.66 18.23
N PHE A 270 13.69 -44.53 17.64
CA PHE A 270 12.76 -45.63 17.48
C PHE A 270 13.35 -46.77 16.62
N CYS A 271 13.96 -46.41 15.46
CA CYS A 271 14.62 -47.39 14.59
C CYS A 271 15.78 -48.10 15.29
N LEU A 272 16.59 -47.38 16.10
CA LEU A 272 17.69 -47.98 16.87
C LEU A 272 17.16 -48.92 17.98
N ALA A 273 16.11 -48.51 18.67
CA ALA A 273 15.49 -49.33 19.71
C ALA A 273 14.87 -50.64 19.15
N THR A 274 14.16 -50.57 18.04
CA THR A 274 13.58 -51.74 17.36
C THR A 274 14.68 -52.66 16.84
N ARG A 275 15.75 -52.11 16.26
CA ARG A 275 16.89 -52.92 15.82
C ARG A 275 17.59 -53.63 16.98
N GLY A 276 17.76 -52.98 18.14
CA GLY A 276 18.32 -53.58 19.35
C GLY A 276 17.42 -54.69 19.91
N TRP A 277 16.10 -54.49 19.88
CA TRP A 277 15.14 -55.49 20.32
C TRP A 277 15.13 -56.75 19.43
N PHE A 278 15.20 -56.58 18.10
CA PHE A 278 15.33 -57.69 17.16
C PHE A 278 16.63 -58.47 17.32
N GLN A 279 17.76 -57.81 17.55
CA GLN A 279 19.04 -58.46 17.80
C GLN A 279 19.04 -59.25 19.12
N ASN A 280 18.42 -58.72 20.17
CA ASN A 280 18.32 -59.38 21.47
C ASN A 280 17.35 -60.59 21.42
N SER A 281 16.26 -60.48 20.67
CA SER A 281 15.32 -61.60 20.46
C SER A 281 15.96 -62.76 19.72
N SER A 282 16.75 -62.52 18.71
CA SER A 282 17.48 -63.57 17.95
C SER A 282 18.60 -64.22 18.77
N ALA A 283 19.18 -63.52 19.74
CA ALA A 283 20.18 -64.06 20.67
C ALA A 283 19.55 -65.02 21.70
N ILE A 284 18.35 -64.70 22.20
CA ILE A 284 17.59 -65.54 23.16
C ILE A 284 17.12 -66.82 22.48
N GLU A 285 16.71 -66.77 21.22
CA GLU A 285 16.26 -67.94 20.46
C GLU A 285 17.41 -68.97 20.18
N LYS A 286 18.62 -68.46 19.89
CA LYS A 286 19.83 -69.27 19.74
C LYS A 286 20.27 -69.97 21.03
N THR A 287 20.08 -69.30 22.18
CA THR A 287 20.44 -69.93 23.48
C THR A 287 19.44 -71.06 23.87
N ARG A 288 18.17 -70.97 23.41
CA ARG A 288 17.13 -71.94 23.69
C ARG A 288 17.21 -73.23 22.80
N SER A 289 17.92 -73.14 21.69
CA SER A 289 18.11 -74.26 20.76
C SER A 289 19.36 -75.16 21.08
N GLN A 290 20.15 -74.78 22.11
CA GLN A 290 21.36 -75.52 22.53
C GLN A 290 21.21 -76.23 23.90
N THR A 291 20.03 -76.15 24.52
CA THR A 291 19.61 -76.95 25.69
C THR A 291 18.53 -77.95 25.29
#